data_0f8f004f7feaf8ea99cc90c0c398ecdb
#
_entry.id   0f8f004f7feaf8ea99cc90c0c398ecdb
#
_cell.length_a   1.000
_cell.length_b   1.000
_cell.length_c   1.000
_cell.angle_alpha   90.00
_cell.angle_beta   90.00
_cell.angle_gamma   90.00
#
_symmetry.space_group_name_H-M   'P 1'
#
loop_
_entity.id
_entity.type
_entity.pdbx_description
1 polymer ?
#
loop_
_entity_poly.entity_id
_entity_poly.type
_entity_poly.pdbx_seq_one_letter_code
_entity_poly.pdbx_strand_id
1 'polypeptide(L)'
;PLASWPFEINEIDDKGREKPFWTTSGKSSITPSILWDGRSSKNGELVQSATDYPYTFTVTDTLGMTTVYQGVIQVDVLVIRDGNKLKMQVPSIIFRADRADFASVAEVAKMSKSEQIHKGLDQKTVDNNIRVLKRVSQILKKFKDYNVTIEGNANNLTGTQKEELADVLPLTQARAEFILNWLNEKGGISKSRLKAVGNGSKSPLVNMRDLENRWKNRRVEFVLVK
;
A
#
# COMPACT_ATOMS: atom_id res chain seq x y z
N PRO A 1 -38.67 7.91 -13.65
CA PRO A 1 -38.35 6.56 -13.12
C PRO A 1 -36.89 6.20 -13.36
N LEU A 2 -36.30 5.37 -12.50
CA LEU A 2 -34.94 4.89 -12.63
C LEU A 2 -34.83 3.83 -13.74
N ALA A 3 -33.84 3.97 -14.62
CA ALA A 3 -33.54 2.98 -15.66
C ALA A 3 -32.39 2.04 -15.20
N SER A 4 -31.26 2.61 -14.80
CA SER A 4 -30.09 1.84 -14.42
C SER A 4 -29.17 2.61 -13.45
N TRP A 5 -28.31 1.86 -12.74
CA TRP A 5 -27.30 2.43 -11.86
C TRP A 5 -26.08 1.51 -11.79
N PRO A 6 -24.95 1.85 -12.38
CA PRO A 6 -23.64 1.28 -12.08
C PRO A 6 -23.03 1.95 -10.84
N PHE A 7 -22.34 1.14 -10.03
CA PHE A 7 -21.48 1.57 -8.94
C PHE A 7 -20.12 0.94 -9.12
N GLU A 8 -19.09 1.75 -9.15
CA GLU A 8 -17.71 1.35 -9.41
C GLU A 8 -16.80 1.88 -8.32
N ILE A 9 -15.96 1.01 -7.76
CA ILE A 9 -14.89 1.35 -6.83
C ILE A 9 -13.58 1.07 -7.55
N ASN A 10 -12.67 2.06 -7.56
CA ASN A 10 -11.41 1.99 -8.29
C ASN A 10 -10.22 1.85 -7.33
N GLU A 11 -9.17 1.17 -7.76
CA GLU A 11 -7.83 1.29 -7.20
C GLU A 11 -7.01 2.31 -7.99
N ILE A 12 -6.06 2.95 -7.32
CA ILE A 12 -5.08 3.84 -7.96
C ILE A 12 -3.77 3.09 -8.07
N ASP A 13 -3.26 2.93 -9.29
CA ASP A 13 -1.97 2.28 -9.53
C ASP A 13 -0.77 3.19 -9.19
N ASP A 14 0.46 2.66 -9.28
CA ASP A 14 1.70 3.40 -9.00
C ASP A 14 2.00 4.55 -9.98
N LYS A 15 1.21 4.68 -11.04
CA LYS A 15 1.25 5.78 -12.02
C LYS A 15 0.13 6.80 -11.80
N GLY A 16 -0.68 6.63 -10.75
CA GLY A 16 -1.81 7.48 -10.43
C GLY A 16 -3.04 7.24 -11.32
N ARG A 17 -3.13 6.11 -12.02
CA ARG A 17 -4.28 5.79 -12.89
C ARG A 17 -5.32 5.01 -12.10
N GLU A 18 -6.57 5.40 -12.25
CA GLU A 18 -7.70 4.65 -11.71
C GLU A 18 -7.98 3.41 -12.54
N LYS A 19 -8.24 2.29 -11.86
CA LYS A 19 -8.63 1.01 -12.46
C LYS A 19 -9.78 0.40 -11.68
N PRO A 20 -10.78 -0.21 -12.36
CA PRO A 20 -11.87 -0.89 -11.68
C PRO A 20 -11.35 -1.99 -10.74
N PHE A 21 -11.71 -1.87 -9.47
CA PHE A 21 -11.39 -2.85 -8.43
C PHE A 21 -12.62 -3.69 -8.09
N TRP A 22 -13.76 -3.04 -7.88
CA TRP A 22 -15.03 -3.69 -7.64
C TRP A 22 -16.16 -2.96 -8.32
N THR A 23 -17.11 -3.71 -8.88
CA THR A 23 -18.26 -3.15 -9.60
C THR A 23 -19.54 -3.89 -9.26
N THR A 24 -20.64 -3.14 -9.20
CA THR A 24 -21.99 -3.68 -9.15
C THR A 24 -22.93 -2.77 -9.91
N SER A 25 -24.10 -3.26 -10.27
CA SER A 25 -25.11 -2.48 -10.99
C SER A 25 -26.51 -3.03 -10.76
N GLY A 26 -27.51 -2.22 -11.09
CA GLY A 26 -28.89 -2.66 -11.07
C GLY A 26 -29.76 -1.86 -12.04
N LYS A 27 -31.03 -2.27 -12.14
CA LYS A 27 -32.06 -1.63 -13.02
C LYS A 27 -33.32 -1.38 -12.21
N SER A 28 -34.07 -0.37 -12.62
CA SER A 28 -35.43 -0.05 -12.14
C SER A 28 -35.59 0.34 -10.68
N SER A 29 -34.73 -0.08 -9.78
CA SER A 29 -34.72 0.31 -8.35
C SER A 29 -33.32 0.29 -7.79
N ILE A 30 -33.06 1.12 -6.77
CA ILE A 30 -31.83 1.09 -5.98
C ILE A 30 -32.14 0.31 -4.70
N THR A 31 -31.26 -0.65 -4.36
CA THR A 31 -31.31 -1.33 -3.06
C THR A 31 -31.01 -0.33 -1.93
N PRO A 32 -31.67 -0.44 -0.77
CA PRO A 32 -31.43 0.49 0.35
C PRO A 32 -29.97 0.52 0.83
N SER A 33 -29.21 -0.55 0.59
CA SER A 33 -27.79 -0.64 0.90
C SER A 33 -27.07 -1.50 -0.12
N ILE A 34 -25.85 -1.10 -0.46
CA ILE A 34 -24.91 -1.88 -1.28
C ILE A 34 -23.82 -2.35 -0.33
N LEU A 35 -23.67 -3.67 -0.19
CA LEU A 35 -22.64 -4.28 0.64
C LEU A 35 -21.43 -4.65 -0.19
N TRP A 36 -20.26 -4.27 0.29
CA TRP A 36 -18.97 -4.63 -0.27
C TRP A 36 -18.08 -5.22 0.82
N ASP A 37 -17.50 -6.39 0.57
CA ASP A 37 -16.65 -7.12 1.50
C ASP A 37 -15.17 -6.70 1.44
N GLY A 38 -14.86 -5.64 0.70
CA GLY A 38 -13.48 -5.16 0.50
C GLY A 38 -12.69 -5.99 -0.50
N ARG A 39 -13.34 -6.81 -1.33
CA ARG A 39 -12.65 -7.65 -2.33
C ARG A 39 -12.87 -7.17 -3.74
N SER A 40 -11.86 -7.41 -4.57
CA SER A 40 -11.91 -7.17 -6.01
C SER A 40 -12.88 -8.12 -6.70
N SER A 41 -13.71 -7.58 -7.61
CA SER A 41 -14.59 -8.39 -8.47
C SER A 41 -13.82 -9.28 -9.44
N LYS A 42 -12.58 -8.91 -9.77
CA LYS A 42 -11.79 -9.58 -10.80
C LYS A 42 -11.07 -10.84 -10.30
N ASN A 43 -10.46 -10.77 -9.12
CA ASN A 43 -9.58 -11.83 -8.62
C ASN A 43 -9.77 -12.15 -7.13
N GLY A 44 -10.73 -11.50 -6.45
CA GLY A 44 -10.97 -11.68 -5.01
C GLY A 44 -9.90 -11.09 -4.09
N GLU A 45 -8.96 -10.31 -4.63
CA GLU A 45 -7.92 -9.62 -3.86
C GLU A 45 -8.56 -8.70 -2.82
N LEU A 46 -8.07 -8.73 -1.59
CA LEU A 46 -8.52 -7.84 -0.54
C LEU A 46 -7.95 -6.43 -0.75
N VAL A 47 -8.71 -5.40 -0.36
CA VAL A 47 -8.23 -4.02 -0.33
C VAL A 47 -6.91 -3.90 0.42
N GLN A 48 -6.08 -2.97 0.00
CA GLN A 48 -4.78 -2.73 0.60
C GLN A 48 -4.89 -1.77 1.79
N SER A 49 -4.08 -2.02 2.81
CA SER A 49 -3.99 -1.17 3.99
C SER A 49 -3.56 0.24 3.63
N ALA A 50 -4.14 1.22 4.33
CA ALA A 50 -3.81 2.64 4.23
C ALA A 50 -3.88 3.18 2.79
N THR A 51 -4.84 2.69 2.02
CA THR A 51 -5.05 3.03 0.60
C THR A 51 -6.44 3.61 0.40
N ASP A 52 -6.53 4.65 -0.40
CA ASP A 52 -7.78 5.30 -0.75
C ASP A 52 -8.34 4.68 -2.04
N TYR A 53 -9.63 4.37 -2.02
CA TYR A 53 -10.37 3.79 -3.15
C TYR A 53 -11.42 4.80 -3.63
N PRO A 54 -11.18 5.51 -4.75
CA PRO A 54 -12.20 6.37 -5.36
C PRO A 54 -13.41 5.54 -5.80
N TYR A 55 -14.59 6.11 -5.70
CA TYR A 55 -15.79 5.49 -6.24
C TYR A 55 -16.61 6.44 -7.11
N THR A 56 -17.33 5.86 -8.05
CA THR A 56 -18.31 6.54 -8.89
C THR A 56 -19.62 5.77 -8.84
N PHE A 57 -20.69 6.47 -8.48
CA PHE A 57 -22.06 5.97 -8.52
C PHE A 57 -22.85 6.79 -9.55
N THR A 58 -23.27 6.14 -10.60
CA THR A 58 -24.02 6.78 -11.69
C THR A 58 -25.48 6.32 -11.66
N VAL A 59 -26.40 7.24 -11.79
CA VAL A 59 -27.84 6.96 -11.83
C VAL A 59 -28.39 7.52 -13.13
N THR A 60 -29.07 6.67 -13.91
CA THR A 60 -29.70 7.07 -15.18
C THR A 60 -31.21 6.82 -15.08
N ASP A 61 -32.00 7.81 -15.43
CA ASP A 61 -33.47 7.68 -15.50
C ASP A 61 -33.93 7.12 -16.83
N THR A 62 -35.24 6.87 -16.95
CA THR A 62 -35.86 6.35 -18.19
C THR A 62 -35.92 7.37 -19.34
N LEU A 63 -35.59 8.63 -19.09
CA LEU A 63 -35.46 9.67 -20.12
C LEU A 63 -34.01 9.84 -20.58
N GLY A 64 -33.07 9.06 -20.00
CA GLY A 64 -31.66 9.12 -20.32
C GLY A 64 -30.87 10.19 -19.55
N MET A 65 -31.50 10.88 -18.60
CA MET A 65 -30.78 11.85 -17.74
C MET A 65 -29.93 11.12 -16.74
N THR A 66 -28.68 11.58 -16.60
CA THR A 66 -27.67 10.93 -15.75
C THR A 66 -27.22 11.86 -14.63
N THR A 67 -27.17 11.33 -13.42
CA THR A 67 -26.55 11.96 -12.24
C THR A 67 -25.38 11.11 -11.75
N VAL A 68 -24.26 11.74 -11.46
CA VAL A 68 -23.03 11.07 -11.02
C VAL A 68 -22.65 11.55 -9.61
N TYR A 69 -22.43 10.60 -8.72
CA TYR A 69 -21.91 10.83 -7.38
C TYR A 69 -20.49 10.23 -7.30
N GLN A 70 -19.56 10.99 -6.75
CA GLN A 70 -18.18 10.55 -6.57
C GLN A 70 -17.72 10.77 -5.14
N GLY A 71 -16.83 9.91 -4.67
CA GLY A 71 -16.21 10.05 -3.36
C GLY A 71 -15.04 9.09 -3.21
N VAL A 72 -14.56 8.95 -1.98
CA VAL A 72 -13.40 8.12 -1.65
C VAL A 72 -13.70 7.27 -0.43
N ILE A 73 -13.45 5.98 -0.54
CA ILE A 73 -13.44 5.05 0.59
C ILE A 73 -12.01 4.99 1.12
N GLN A 74 -11.81 5.49 2.34
CA GLN A 74 -10.51 5.47 2.99
C GLN A 74 -10.33 4.16 3.76
N VAL A 75 -9.41 3.32 3.32
CA VAL A 75 -9.06 2.07 4.01
C VAL A 75 -7.97 2.35 5.03
N ASP A 76 -8.22 2.03 6.30
CA ASP A 76 -7.22 2.13 7.36
C ASP A 76 -6.18 1.00 7.27
N VAL A 77 -5.15 1.05 8.13
CA VAL A 77 -4.19 -0.06 8.23
C VAL A 77 -4.91 -1.30 8.77
N LEU A 78 -4.94 -2.33 7.95
CA LEU A 78 -5.61 -3.60 8.26
C LEU A 78 -4.67 -4.53 9.02
N VAL A 79 -5.18 -5.17 10.06
CA VAL A 79 -4.50 -6.26 10.77
C VAL A 79 -5.21 -7.56 10.41
N ILE A 80 -4.52 -8.41 9.67
CA ILE A 80 -5.08 -9.65 9.12
C ILE A 80 -4.46 -10.84 9.86
N ARG A 81 -5.29 -11.81 10.24
CA ARG A 81 -4.80 -13.08 10.81
C ARG A 81 -4.26 -13.98 9.69
N ASP A 82 -3.04 -14.47 9.86
CA ASP A 82 -2.39 -15.44 8.99
C ASP A 82 -1.87 -16.59 9.85
N GLY A 83 -2.67 -17.65 9.98
CA GLY A 83 -2.42 -18.75 10.91
C GLY A 83 -2.38 -18.26 12.37
N ASN A 84 -1.25 -18.47 13.03
CA ASN A 84 -0.98 -18.03 14.41
C ASN A 84 -0.32 -16.63 14.50
N LYS A 85 -0.14 -15.96 13.38
CA LYS A 85 0.46 -14.63 13.29
C LYS A 85 -0.58 -13.58 12.91
N LEU A 86 -0.25 -12.31 13.17
CA LEU A 86 -0.98 -11.17 12.63
C LEU A 86 -0.09 -10.46 11.63
N LYS A 87 -0.65 -10.01 10.51
CA LYS A 87 0.07 -9.29 9.46
C LYS A 87 -0.58 -7.95 9.16
N MET A 88 0.25 -6.94 8.90
CA MET A 88 -0.15 -5.69 8.26
C MET A 88 0.68 -5.55 6.99
N GLN A 89 0.03 -5.51 5.83
CA GLN A 89 0.66 -5.25 4.54
C GLN A 89 0.46 -3.77 4.20
N VAL A 90 1.52 -3.04 3.96
CA VAL A 90 1.45 -1.59 3.74
C VAL A 90 2.21 -1.20 2.46
N PRO A 91 1.59 -1.39 1.28
CA PRO A 91 2.21 -1.04 0.00
C PRO A 91 2.28 0.48 -0.24
N SER A 92 1.49 1.26 0.49
CA SER A 92 1.43 2.73 0.38
C SER A 92 2.65 3.47 0.95
N ILE A 93 3.61 2.77 1.58
CA ILE A 93 4.88 3.36 1.99
C ILE A 93 5.82 3.41 0.77
N ILE A 94 6.04 4.60 0.24
CA ILE A 94 6.80 4.83 -0.97
C ILE A 94 8.20 5.35 -0.61
N PHE A 95 9.23 4.66 -1.06
CA PHE A 95 10.64 5.09 -0.96
C PHE A 95 11.10 5.76 -2.24
N ARG A 96 12.19 6.53 -2.15
CA ARG A 96 12.90 6.97 -3.35
C ARG A 96 13.35 5.76 -4.18
N ALA A 97 13.49 5.94 -5.50
CA ALA A 97 14.03 4.90 -6.38
C ALA A 97 15.40 4.45 -5.87
N ASP A 98 15.62 3.14 -5.78
CA ASP A 98 16.85 2.48 -5.32
C ASP A 98 17.45 3.02 -4.00
N ARG A 99 16.60 3.63 -3.15
CA ARG A 99 16.97 4.20 -1.84
C ARG A 99 16.06 3.65 -0.75
N ALA A 100 16.55 3.79 0.49
CA ALA A 100 15.84 3.37 1.69
C ALA A 100 15.42 4.57 2.56
N ASP A 101 14.99 5.67 1.93
CA ASP A 101 14.56 6.87 2.63
C ASP A 101 13.36 7.55 1.97
N PHE A 102 12.83 8.59 2.62
CA PHE A 102 11.71 9.41 2.18
C PHE A 102 12.11 10.83 1.81
N ALA A 103 13.39 11.09 1.53
CA ALA A 103 13.84 12.46 1.30
C ALA A 103 12.97 13.17 0.27
N SER A 104 12.44 14.33 0.65
CA SER A 104 11.68 15.20 -0.24
C SER A 104 12.58 15.82 -1.30
N VAL A 105 11.99 16.34 -2.38
CA VAL A 105 12.72 17.07 -3.44
C VAL A 105 13.57 18.19 -2.83
N ALA A 106 13.03 18.91 -1.83
CA ALA A 106 13.73 20.02 -1.17
C ALA A 106 14.91 19.54 -0.30
N GLU A 107 14.80 18.37 0.33
CA GLU A 107 15.89 17.75 1.09
C GLU A 107 16.99 17.24 0.15
N VAL A 108 16.61 16.57 -0.93
CA VAL A 108 17.56 16.06 -1.93
C VAL A 108 18.36 17.20 -2.58
N ALA A 109 17.73 18.36 -2.84
CA ALA A 109 18.41 19.52 -3.40
C ALA A 109 19.54 20.05 -2.49
N LYS A 110 19.51 19.77 -1.19
CA LYS A 110 20.54 20.16 -0.22
C LYS A 110 21.65 19.12 -0.07
N MET A 111 21.51 17.93 -0.64
CA MET A 111 22.49 16.84 -0.55
C MET A 111 23.64 17.07 -1.53
N SER A 112 24.76 16.38 -1.30
CA SER A 112 25.88 16.35 -2.24
C SER A 112 25.49 15.73 -3.57
N LYS A 113 26.24 16.03 -4.65
CA LYS A 113 25.95 15.47 -5.99
C LYS A 113 25.90 13.94 -6.01
N SER A 114 26.70 13.27 -5.19
CA SER A 114 26.70 11.80 -5.06
C SER A 114 25.43 11.27 -4.40
N GLU A 115 24.77 12.06 -3.54
CA GLU A 115 23.54 11.70 -2.86
C GLU A 115 22.30 12.06 -3.68
N GLN A 116 22.41 12.95 -4.65
CA GLN A 116 21.32 13.39 -5.52
C GLN A 116 21.02 12.41 -6.69
N ILE A 117 21.58 11.19 -6.67
CA ILE A 117 21.49 10.21 -7.77
C ILE A 117 20.03 9.93 -8.16
N HIS A 118 19.12 9.95 -7.20
CA HIS A 118 17.70 9.70 -7.43
C HIS A 118 16.84 10.90 -6.99
N LYS A 119 15.81 11.16 -7.78
CA LYS A 119 14.85 12.24 -7.52
C LYS A 119 14.15 12.05 -6.18
N GLY A 120 14.01 13.11 -5.40
CA GLY A 120 13.26 13.09 -4.14
C GLY A 120 11.77 12.81 -4.33
N LEU A 121 11.09 12.53 -3.22
CA LEU A 121 9.63 12.40 -3.19
C LEU A 121 8.97 13.79 -3.12
N ASP A 122 7.77 13.92 -3.68
CA ASP A 122 6.96 15.11 -3.42
C ASP A 122 6.50 15.16 -1.95
N GLN A 123 6.17 16.34 -1.47
CA GLN A 123 5.81 16.55 -0.06
C GLN A 123 4.57 15.74 0.33
N LYS A 124 3.58 15.63 -0.57
CA LYS A 124 2.35 14.87 -0.32
C LYS A 124 2.65 13.38 -0.06
N THR A 125 3.56 12.79 -0.83
CA THR A 125 4.00 11.40 -0.63
C THR A 125 4.74 11.23 0.70
N VAL A 126 5.64 12.16 1.07
CA VAL A 126 6.34 12.13 2.36
C VAL A 126 5.33 12.23 3.52
N ASP A 127 4.39 13.15 3.45
CA ASP A 127 3.37 13.34 4.48
C ASP A 127 2.46 12.11 4.62
N ASN A 128 2.10 11.49 3.49
CA ASN A 128 1.35 10.22 3.51
C ASN A 128 2.14 9.10 4.18
N ASN A 129 3.41 8.90 3.84
CA ASN A 129 4.27 7.92 4.49
C ASN A 129 4.31 8.11 6.01
N ILE A 130 4.48 9.36 6.47
CA ILE A 130 4.51 9.71 7.89
C ILE A 130 3.15 9.42 8.55
N ARG A 131 2.04 9.78 7.90
CA ARG A 131 0.68 9.50 8.38
C ARG A 131 0.48 7.99 8.58
N VAL A 132 0.86 7.19 7.59
CA VAL A 132 0.75 5.73 7.63
C VAL A 132 1.61 5.15 8.76
N LEU A 133 2.86 5.56 8.90
CA LEU A 133 3.74 5.08 9.96
C LEU A 133 3.26 5.47 11.36
N LYS A 134 2.70 6.66 11.53
CA LYS A 134 2.03 7.06 12.79
C LYS A 134 0.87 6.12 13.10
N ARG A 135 0.06 5.76 12.09
CA ARG A 135 -1.07 4.84 12.26
C ARG A 135 -0.61 3.43 12.62
N VAL A 136 0.42 2.91 11.94
CA VAL A 136 1.07 1.63 12.29
C VAL A 136 1.54 1.66 13.75
N SER A 137 2.22 2.73 14.17
CA SER A 137 2.70 2.88 15.55
C SER A 137 1.55 2.82 16.58
N GLN A 138 0.43 3.48 16.30
CA GLN A 138 -0.76 3.44 17.18
C GLN A 138 -1.30 2.02 17.31
N ILE A 139 -1.33 1.26 16.23
CA ILE A 139 -1.77 -0.14 16.23
C ILE A 139 -0.79 -1.01 17.02
N LEU A 140 0.53 -0.88 16.76
CA LEU A 140 1.56 -1.64 17.48
C LEU A 140 1.58 -1.39 18.99
N LYS A 141 1.18 -0.19 19.44
CA LYS A 141 0.99 0.13 20.88
C LYS A 141 -0.18 -0.63 21.49
N LYS A 142 -1.23 -0.95 20.72
CA LYS A 142 -2.33 -1.81 21.18
C LYS A 142 -1.91 -3.28 21.30
N PHE A 143 -0.98 -3.74 20.45
CA PHE A 143 -0.42 -5.09 20.45
C PHE A 143 0.93 -5.15 21.18
N LYS A 144 1.00 -4.57 22.39
CA LYS A 144 2.24 -4.41 23.16
C LYS A 144 2.98 -5.74 23.50
N ASP A 145 2.25 -6.85 23.60
CA ASP A 145 2.78 -8.16 23.95
C ASP A 145 3.32 -8.95 22.73
N TYR A 146 3.29 -8.33 21.55
CA TYR A 146 3.79 -8.94 20.32
C TYR A 146 5.16 -8.39 19.93
N ASN A 147 6.03 -9.29 19.48
CA ASN A 147 7.21 -8.94 18.73
C ASN A 147 6.85 -8.65 17.27
N VAL A 148 7.57 -7.76 16.62
CA VAL A 148 7.23 -7.30 15.27
C VAL A 148 8.43 -7.49 14.35
N THR A 149 8.27 -8.31 13.33
CA THR A 149 9.22 -8.37 12.21
C THR A 149 8.74 -7.45 11.10
N ILE A 150 9.59 -6.54 10.67
CA ILE A 150 9.36 -5.62 9.56
C ILE A 150 10.03 -6.23 8.34
N GLU A 151 9.24 -6.58 7.34
CA GLU A 151 9.69 -7.30 6.15
C GLU A 151 9.64 -6.38 4.94
N GLY A 152 10.81 -6.08 4.36
CA GLY A 152 10.92 -5.35 3.10
C GLY A 152 10.84 -6.30 1.92
N ASN A 153 10.00 -5.97 0.93
CA ASN A 153 9.81 -6.75 -0.28
C ASN A 153 9.97 -5.87 -1.52
N ALA A 154 10.55 -6.41 -2.59
CA ALA A 154 10.75 -5.71 -3.86
C ALA A 154 10.70 -6.68 -5.05
N ASN A 155 10.87 -6.13 -6.25
CA ASN A 155 10.98 -6.90 -7.48
C ASN A 155 12.44 -7.13 -7.84
N ASN A 156 12.77 -8.34 -8.29
CA ASN A 156 14.01 -8.63 -9.02
C ASN A 156 13.68 -8.57 -10.52
N LEU A 157 14.14 -7.52 -11.19
CA LEU A 157 13.70 -7.22 -12.55
C LEU A 157 14.31 -8.12 -13.60
N THR A 158 15.55 -8.56 -13.41
CA THR A 158 16.25 -9.49 -14.32
C THR A 158 15.97 -10.96 -13.99
N GLY A 159 15.45 -11.24 -12.77
CA GLY A 159 15.24 -12.58 -12.27
C GLY A 159 16.53 -13.34 -11.96
N THR A 160 17.70 -12.65 -11.95
CA THR A 160 18.98 -13.28 -11.69
C THR A 160 19.33 -13.31 -10.21
N GLN A 161 20.01 -14.37 -9.78
CA GLN A 161 20.55 -14.46 -8.43
C GLN A 161 21.57 -13.35 -8.13
N LYS A 162 22.30 -12.88 -9.14
CA LYS A 162 23.26 -11.79 -9.01
C LYS A 162 22.56 -10.50 -8.58
N GLU A 163 21.49 -10.10 -9.29
CA GLU A 163 20.70 -8.91 -8.92
C GLU A 163 20.07 -9.09 -7.54
N GLU A 164 19.51 -10.27 -7.24
CA GLU A 164 18.90 -10.56 -5.95
C GLU A 164 19.87 -10.31 -4.78
N LEU A 165 21.09 -10.82 -4.88
CA LEU A 165 22.08 -10.73 -3.81
C LEU A 165 22.80 -9.38 -3.74
N ALA A 166 23.07 -8.75 -4.90
CA ALA A 166 23.83 -7.52 -4.96
C ALA A 166 22.97 -6.28 -4.69
N ASP A 167 21.71 -6.30 -5.13
CA ASP A 167 20.87 -5.09 -5.18
C ASP A 167 19.57 -5.25 -4.38
N VAL A 168 18.77 -6.28 -4.66
CA VAL A 168 17.39 -6.37 -4.14
C VAL A 168 17.34 -6.69 -2.66
N LEU A 169 18.09 -7.69 -2.20
CA LEU A 169 18.17 -8.05 -0.78
C LEU A 169 18.73 -6.93 0.09
N PRO A 170 19.88 -6.31 -0.24
CA PRO A 170 20.39 -5.17 0.52
C PRO A 170 19.44 -3.99 0.57
N LEU A 171 18.77 -3.66 -0.56
CA LEU A 171 17.81 -2.58 -0.61
C LEU A 171 16.59 -2.84 0.28
N THR A 172 16.03 -4.06 0.23
CA THR A 172 14.87 -4.42 1.05
C THR A 172 15.22 -4.48 2.53
N GLN A 173 16.43 -4.92 2.89
CA GLN A 173 16.94 -4.88 4.25
C GLN A 173 17.07 -3.44 4.75
N ALA A 174 17.70 -2.57 3.97
CA ALA A 174 17.86 -1.16 4.34
C ALA A 174 16.51 -0.44 4.52
N ARG A 175 15.51 -0.74 3.68
CA ARG A 175 14.14 -0.21 3.82
C ARG A 175 13.47 -0.67 5.10
N ALA A 176 13.58 -1.95 5.43
CA ALA A 176 13.05 -2.49 6.69
C ALA A 176 13.72 -1.86 7.92
N GLU A 177 15.05 -1.66 7.88
CA GLU A 177 15.82 -1.00 8.94
C GLU A 177 15.43 0.49 9.09
N PHE A 178 15.25 1.19 8.00
CA PHE A 178 14.75 2.58 8.02
C PHE A 178 13.42 2.68 8.76
N ILE A 179 12.47 1.81 8.43
CA ILE A 179 11.16 1.76 9.10
C ILE A 179 11.31 1.37 10.57
N LEU A 180 12.17 0.40 10.91
CA LEU A 180 12.46 0.03 12.29
C LEU A 180 12.94 1.24 13.11
N ASN A 181 13.92 1.96 12.59
CA ASN A 181 14.47 3.14 13.25
C ASN A 181 13.42 4.23 13.41
N TRP A 182 12.61 4.47 12.39
CA TRP A 182 11.51 5.42 12.46
C TRP A 182 10.48 5.04 13.53
N LEU A 183 10.06 3.77 13.59
CA LEU A 183 9.12 3.26 14.60
C LEU A 183 9.69 3.37 16.02
N ASN A 184 10.98 3.14 16.19
CA ASN A 184 11.63 3.29 17.49
C ASN A 184 11.73 4.76 17.90
N GLU A 185 12.30 5.62 17.05
CA GLU A 185 12.66 7.00 17.37
C GLU A 185 11.44 7.95 17.36
N LYS A 186 10.56 7.78 16.41
CA LYS A 186 9.37 8.64 16.18
C LYS A 186 8.06 7.98 16.57
N GLY A 187 7.97 6.66 16.40
CA GLY A 187 6.76 5.88 16.72
C GLY A 187 6.63 5.52 18.20
N GLY A 188 7.73 5.54 18.95
CA GLY A 188 7.76 5.19 20.38
C GLY A 188 7.54 3.69 20.63
N ILE A 189 8.01 2.83 19.71
CA ILE A 189 7.99 1.37 19.86
C ILE A 189 9.38 0.92 20.34
N SER A 190 9.41 0.11 21.41
CA SER A 190 10.68 -0.41 21.93
C SER A 190 11.46 -1.17 20.89
N LYS A 191 12.75 -0.85 20.71
CA LYS A 191 13.66 -1.52 19.78
C LYS A 191 13.76 -3.04 20.03
N SER A 192 13.64 -3.47 21.28
CA SER A 192 13.67 -4.89 21.66
C SER A 192 12.53 -5.71 21.07
N ARG A 193 11.44 -5.07 20.69
CA ARG A 193 10.28 -5.70 20.03
C ARG A 193 10.41 -5.74 18.51
N LEU A 194 11.37 -5.05 17.91
CA LEU A 194 11.45 -4.81 16.48
C LEU A 194 12.58 -5.60 15.85
N LYS A 195 12.31 -6.25 14.73
CA LYS A 195 13.29 -6.91 13.87
C LYS A 195 13.08 -6.47 12.44
N ALA A 196 14.13 -6.13 11.72
CA ALA A 196 14.10 -5.83 10.30
C ALA A 196 14.62 -7.01 9.48
N VAL A 197 13.92 -7.34 8.38
CA VAL A 197 14.28 -8.41 7.46
C VAL A 197 14.04 -7.97 6.02
N GLY A 198 15.07 -8.08 5.18
CA GLY A 198 14.92 -7.95 3.74
C GLY A 198 14.55 -9.30 3.13
N ASN A 199 13.38 -9.39 2.53
CA ASN A 199 12.92 -10.60 1.85
C ASN A 199 13.34 -10.63 0.36
N GLY A 200 13.83 -9.51 -0.17
CA GLY A 200 14.11 -9.41 -1.60
C GLY A 200 12.86 -9.63 -2.43
N SER A 201 12.95 -10.49 -3.43
CA SER A 201 11.85 -10.86 -4.33
C SER A 201 11.17 -12.19 -3.98
N LYS A 202 11.47 -12.80 -2.83
CA LYS A 202 11.07 -14.18 -2.48
C LYS A 202 9.57 -14.36 -2.24
N SER A 203 8.85 -13.29 -1.90
CA SER A 203 7.43 -13.35 -1.52
C SER A 203 6.58 -12.41 -2.38
N PRO A 204 6.46 -12.63 -3.69
CA PRO A 204 5.65 -11.77 -4.55
C PRO A 204 4.15 -11.96 -4.26
N LEU A 205 3.38 -10.85 -4.22
CA LEU A 205 1.92 -10.89 -4.17
C LEU A 205 1.31 -11.17 -5.54
N VAL A 206 1.96 -10.67 -6.57
CA VAL A 206 1.55 -10.84 -7.96
C VAL A 206 2.73 -11.29 -8.81
N ASN A 207 2.43 -11.94 -9.95
CA ASN A 207 3.48 -12.39 -10.85
C ASN A 207 4.37 -11.23 -11.30
N MET A 208 5.69 -11.42 -11.29
CA MET A 208 6.68 -10.44 -11.72
C MET A 208 6.50 -9.99 -13.18
N ARG A 209 5.91 -10.85 -14.04
CA ARG A 209 5.60 -10.55 -15.43
C ARG A 209 4.34 -9.71 -15.62
N ASP A 210 3.52 -9.56 -14.56
CA ASP A 210 2.38 -8.66 -14.55
C ASP A 210 2.87 -7.21 -14.37
N LEU A 211 3.21 -6.57 -15.49
CA LEU A 211 3.77 -5.22 -15.51
C LEU A 211 2.82 -4.16 -14.94
N GLU A 212 1.52 -4.45 -14.92
CA GLU A 212 0.52 -3.53 -14.42
C GLU A 212 0.36 -3.58 -12.90
N ASN A 213 0.57 -4.76 -12.30
CA ASN A 213 0.30 -4.97 -10.87
C ASN A 213 1.56 -5.27 -10.05
N ARG A 214 2.71 -5.54 -10.69
CA ARG A 214 3.96 -5.88 -9.97
C ARG A 214 4.44 -4.80 -8.99
N TRP A 215 3.91 -3.59 -9.07
CA TRP A 215 4.17 -2.53 -8.10
C TRP A 215 3.71 -2.93 -6.68
N LYS A 216 2.67 -3.78 -6.54
CA LYS A 216 2.16 -4.33 -5.28
C LYS A 216 3.20 -5.19 -4.54
N ASN A 217 4.19 -5.72 -5.26
CA ASN A 217 5.30 -6.47 -4.66
C ASN A 217 6.29 -5.55 -3.90
N ARG A 218 6.34 -4.25 -4.22
CA ARG A 218 7.17 -3.27 -3.54
C ARG A 218 6.42 -2.76 -2.31
N ARG A 219 6.55 -3.46 -1.20
CA ARG A 219 5.79 -3.21 0.02
C ARG A 219 6.60 -3.48 1.28
N VAL A 220 6.09 -2.98 2.39
CA VAL A 220 6.54 -3.35 3.73
C VAL A 220 5.42 -4.13 4.42
N GLU A 221 5.77 -5.26 5.02
CA GLU A 221 4.88 -6.04 5.88
C GLU A 221 5.34 -5.98 7.33
N PHE A 222 4.38 -5.99 8.25
CA PHE A 222 4.63 -6.08 9.68
C PHE A 222 4.03 -7.39 10.16
N VAL A 223 4.88 -8.32 10.59
CA VAL A 223 4.48 -9.63 11.09
C VAL A 223 4.61 -9.62 12.60
N LEU A 224 3.46 -9.77 13.29
CA LEU A 224 3.36 -9.76 14.73
C LEU A 224 3.29 -11.21 15.24
N VAL A 225 4.18 -11.56 16.14
CA VAL A 225 4.25 -12.87 16.79
C VAL A 225 4.27 -12.66 18.30
N LYS A 226 3.43 -13.41 18.99
CA LYS A 226 3.35 -13.38 20.46
C LYS A 226 4.47 -14.20 21.10
#